data_c5c62c78b0a7a5d46bfa6b945534aac9
#
_entry.id   c5c62c78b0a7a5d46bfa6b945534aac9
#
_cell.length_a   1.000
_cell.length_b   1.000
_cell.length_c   1.000
_cell.angle_alpha   90.00
_cell.angle_beta   90.00
_cell.angle_gamma   90.00
#
_symmetry.space_group_name_H-M   'P 1'
#
loop_
_entity.id
_entity.type
_entity.pdbx_description
1 polymer ?
#
loop_
_entity_poly.entity_id
_entity_poly.type
_entity_poly.pdbx_seq_one_letter_code
_entity_poly.pdbx_strand_id
1 'polypeptide(L)'
;MAKIKEEIILECKRMYEEDHISCAQIAKHFGIGSATVRRRLKALGVEIIQHPHAGIFDTKEVLKLYEGGTPIWKIAKKFKSSEETISKVLKEQGVTVKKKLIFDEHIFDSIDTEEKAYWLGFIWADGCVVNSYVERKSCSVEIGISIKDFNHLEKFCEFIGLPKDRIHIRKTKETTVNGKLVNPGLSCRVQLSSKHMWNQLINLGCCPNKTYNEIFPCLDIFKTPDLIHHFIRGFFDGDGWVYIDCQNHLITGICGQEQFLIELRKLLPVKLQNISLYKIPNTEVIRVLKWAVDNSKIFLN
;
A
#
# COMPACT_ATOMS: atom_id res chain seq x y z
N MET A 1 30.06 -7.34 -44.40
CA MET A 1 30.19 -7.76 -43.00
C MET A 1 31.57 -8.36 -42.79
N ALA A 2 32.40 -7.82 -41.91
CA ALA A 2 33.73 -8.37 -41.64
C ALA A 2 33.61 -9.79 -41.08
N LYS A 3 34.36 -10.74 -41.68
CA LYS A 3 34.45 -12.13 -41.22
C LYS A 3 35.18 -12.14 -39.85
N ILE A 4 34.45 -12.45 -38.77
CA ILE A 4 35.05 -12.59 -37.45
C ILE A 4 36.04 -13.75 -37.52
N LYS A 5 37.31 -13.53 -37.12
CA LYS A 5 38.34 -14.54 -37.13
C LYS A 5 37.96 -15.74 -36.25
N GLU A 6 38.31 -16.93 -36.68
CA GLU A 6 37.94 -18.18 -36.00
C GLU A 6 38.47 -18.25 -34.57
N GLU A 7 39.68 -17.70 -34.34
CA GLU A 7 40.33 -17.55 -33.03
C GLU A 7 39.45 -16.78 -32.02
N ILE A 8 38.80 -15.68 -32.46
CA ILE A 8 37.90 -14.90 -31.60
C ILE A 8 36.67 -15.72 -31.21
N ILE A 9 36.20 -16.59 -32.10
CA ILE A 9 35.01 -17.40 -31.83
C ILE A 9 35.33 -18.51 -30.81
N LEU A 10 36.50 -19.10 -30.89
CA LEU A 10 36.99 -20.09 -29.92
C LEU A 10 37.22 -19.46 -28.55
N GLU A 11 37.78 -18.24 -28.52
CA GLU A 11 37.96 -17.52 -27.27
C GLU A 11 36.60 -17.12 -26.67
N CYS A 12 35.60 -16.73 -27.49
CA CYS A 12 34.22 -16.51 -27.02
C CYS A 12 33.65 -17.79 -26.39
N LYS A 13 33.96 -18.97 -26.94
CA LYS A 13 33.51 -20.25 -26.38
C LYS A 13 34.17 -20.51 -25.03
N ARG A 14 35.48 -20.34 -24.91
CA ARG A 14 36.21 -20.49 -23.65
C ARG A 14 35.68 -19.57 -22.58
N MET A 15 35.55 -18.27 -22.91
CA MET A 15 35.01 -17.27 -21.97
C MET A 15 33.58 -17.61 -21.51
N TYR A 16 32.77 -18.24 -22.39
CA TYR A 16 31.40 -18.60 -22.04
C TYR A 16 31.33 -19.86 -21.18
N GLU A 17 32.06 -20.92 -21.56
CA GLU A 17 32.01 -22.25 -20.91
C GLU A 17 32.88 -22.33 -19.65
N GLU A 18 34.10 -21.76 -19.68
CA GLU A 18 35.08 -21.87 -18.59
C GLU A 18 35.04 -20.66 -17.66
N ASP A 19 35.06 -19.46 -18.22
CA ASP A 19 35.03 -18.20 -17.40
C ASP A 19 33.63 -17.75 -17.05
N HIS A 20 32.60 -18.44 -17.58
CA HIS A 20 31.20 -18.18 -17.33
C HIS A 20 30.75 -16.72 -17.61
N ILE A 21 31.36 -16.09 -18.60
CA ILE A 21 31.06 -14.70 -18.98
C ILE A 21 29.85 -14.66 -19.90
N SER A 22 28.91 -13.73 -19.65
CA SER A 22 27.68 -13.62 -20.45
C SER A 22 27.98 -13.22 -21.91
N CYS A 23 27.13 -13.67 -22.85
CA CYS A 23 27.23 -13.27 -24.26
C CYS A 23 27.24 -11.75 -24.46
N ALA A 24 26.62 -10.97 -23.58
CA ALA A 24 26.63 -9.51 -23.65
C ALA A 24 27.98 -8.91 -23.23
N GLN A 25 28.63 -9.47 -22.21
CA GLN A 25 29.97 -9.06 -21.76
C GLN A 25 31.06 -9.47 -22.77
N ILE A 26 30.96 -10.69 -23.31
CA ILE A 26 31.83 -11.16 -24.39
C ILE A 26 31.68 -10.24 -25.62
N ALA A 27 30.45 -9.90 -26.00
CA ALA A 27 30.16 -9.00 -27.10
C ALA A 27 30.83 -7.63 -26.91
N LYS A 28 30.74 -7.08 -25.68
CA LYS A 28 31.38 -5.80 -25.31
C LYS A 28 32.90 -5.90 -25.34
N HIS A 29 33.48 -7.03 -24.91
CA HIS A 29 34.92 -7.24 -24.89
C HIS A 29 35.51 -7.25 -26.31
N PHE A 30 34.85 -7.92 -27.25
CA PHE A 30 35.32 -8.01 -28.64
C PHE A 30 34.73 -6.97 -29.59
N GLY A 31 33.90 -6.03 -29.12
CA GLY A 31 33.26 -5.00 -29.94
C GLY A 31 32.32 -5.57 -31.03
N ILE A 32 31.68 -6.72 -30.76
CA ILE A 32 30.75 -7.40 -31.68
C ILE A 32 29.35 -7.47 -31.09
N GLY A 33 28.32 -7.73 -31.90
CA GLY A 33 26.94 -7.81 -31.42
C GLY A 33 26.70 -9.07 -30.59
N SER A 34 25.99 -8.97 -29.47
CA SER A 34 25.62 -10.09 -28.58
C SER A 34 24.84 -11.20 -29.32
N ALA A 35 23.97 -10.81 -30.27
CA ALA A 35 23.26 -11.75 -31.13
C ALA A 35 24.24 -12.57 -32.02
N THR A 36 25.34 -11.96 -32.44
CA THR A 36 26.38 -12.62 -33.24
C THR A 36 27.15 -13.61 -32.40
N VAL A 37 27.55 -13.23 -31.17
CA VAL A 37 28.19 -14.16 -30.19
C VAL A 37 27.28 -15.37 -29.96
N ARG A 38 26.04 -15.14 -29.65
CA ARG A 38 25.03 -16.18 -29.37
C ARG A 38 24.85 -17.16 -30.55
N ARG A 39 24.75 -16.62 -31.77
CA ARG A 39 24.62 -17.42 -32.99
C ARG A 39 25.87 -18.28 -33.25
N ARG A 40 27.07 -17.74 -33.00
CA ARG A 40 28.35 -18.46 -33.22
C ARG A 40 28.57 -19.55 -32.20
N LEU A 41 28.27 -19.27 -30.91
CA LEU A 41 28.36 -20.29 -29.85
C LEU A 41 27.40 -21.45 -30.12
N LYS A 42 26.15 -21.16 -30.57
CA LYS A 42 25.23 -22.22 -30.99
C LYS A 42 25.74 -23.04 -32.16
N ALA A 43 26.39 -22.42 -33.13
CA ALA A 43 27.01 -23.14 -34.27
C ALA A 43 28.15 -24.05 -33.83
N LEU A 44 28.81 -23.81 -32.71
CA LEU A 44 29.81 -24.66 -32.09
C LEU A 44 29.24 -25.72 -31.13
N GLY A 45 27.91 -25.88 -31.10
CA GLY A 45 27.24 -26.85 -30.22
C GLY A 45 27.13 -26.41 -28.75
N VAL A 46 27.45 -25.15 -28.44
CA VAL A 46 27.34 -24.64 -27.06
C VAL A 46 25.86 -24.41 -26.73
N GLU A 47 25.39 -25.05 -25.69
CA GLU A 47 24.05 -24.81 -25.17
C GLU A 47 23.98 -23.42 -24.48
N ILE A 48 23.29 -22.50 -25.12
CA ILE A 48 23.12 -21.15 -24.56
C ILE A 48 21.95 -21.11 -23.58
N ILE A 49 22.30 -20.99 -22.32
CA ILE A 49 21.30 -20.79 -21.26
C ILE A 49 20.57 -19.47 -21.55
N GLN A 50 19.26 -19.55 -21.76
CA GLN A 50 18.44 -18.41 -22.20
C GLN A 50 18.25 -17.32 -21.13
N HIS A 51 18.96 -17.38 -20.01
CA HIS A 51 18.86 -16.40 -18.93
C HIS A 51 20.16 -15.63 -18.75
N PRO A 52 20.40 -14.54 -19.52
CA PRO A 52 21.66 -13.77 -19.49
C PRO A 52 21.88 -12.96 -18.20
N HIS A 53 21.02 -13.09 -17.20
CA HIS A 53 21.12 -12.38 -15.92
C HIS A 53 21.12 -13.29 -14.69
N ALA A 54 21.03 -14.60 -14.85
CA ALA A 54 21.39 -15.50 -13.77
C ALA A 54 22.93 -15.47 -13.67
N GLY A 55 23.47 -14.60 -12.83
CA GLY A 55 24.81 -14.83 -12.30
C GLY A 55 24.85 -16.30 -11.88
N ILE A 56 25.96 -17.01 -12.16
CA ILE A 56 26.10 -18.38 -11.70
C ILE A 56 26.17 -18.32 -10.20
N PHE A 57 24.99 -18.48 -9.61
CA PHE A 57 24.88 -18.55 -8.16
C PHE A 57 25.12 -20.00 -7.76
N ASP A 58 25.86 -20.17 -6.70
CA ASP A 58 25.74 -21.42 -5.98
C ASP A 58 24.31 -21.49 -5.43
N THR A 59 23.46 -22.22 -6.14
CA THR A 59 22.05 -22.41 -5.79
C THR A 59 21.90 -22.95 -4.37
N LYS A 60 22.87 -23.78 -3.92
CA LYS A 60 22.91 -24.31 -2.56
C LYS A 60 23.17 -23.19 -1.53
N GLU A 61 24.04 -22.23 -1.87
CA GLU A 61 24.33 -21.08 -1.01
C GLU A 61 23.13 -20.13 -0.93
N VAL A 62 22.44 -19.88 -2.05
CA VAL A 62 21.18 -19.10 -2.08
C VAL A 62 20.15 -19.75 -1.18
N LEU A 63 19.95 -21.07 -1.29
CA LEU A 63 19.01 -21.83 -0.49
C LEU A 63 19.35 -21.72 1.00
N LYS A 64 20.60 -22.00 1.37
CA LYS A 64 21.11 -21.94 2.75
C LYS A 64 20.90 -20.56 3.38
N LEU A 65 21.16 -19.49 2.63
CA LEU A 65 20.96 -18.12 3.12
C LEU A 65 19.48 -17.82 3.34
N TYR A 66 18.62 -18.27 2.43
CA TYR A 66 17.16 -18.04 2.54
C TYR A 66 16.56 -18.82 3.71
N GLU A 67 16.92 -20.11 3.86
CA GLU A 67 16.49 -20.95 4.99
C GLU A 67 17.03 -20.44 6.33
N GLY A 68 18.24 -19.85 6.33
CA GLY A 68 18.79 -19.12 7.49
C GLY A 68 18.14 -17.77 7.77
N GLY A 69 17.02 -17.42 7.10
CA GLY A 69 16.24 -16.22 7.34
C GLY A 69 16.81 -14.95 6.70
N THR A 70 17.82 -15.05 5.81
CA THR A 70 18.35 -13.88 5.09
C THR A 70 17.31 -13.36 4.09
N PRO A 71 16.90 -12.07 4.14
CA PRO A 71 15.94 -11.51 3.20
C PRO A 71 16.44 -11.57 1.75
N ILE A 72 15.51 -11.79 0.80
CA ILE A 72 15.83 -11.94 -0.63
C ILE A 72 16.62 -10.75 -1.17
N TRP A 73 16.30 -9.52 -0.77
CA TRP A 73 17.01 -8.34 -1.22
C TRP A 73 18.49 -8.32 -0.78
N LYS A 74 18.80 -8.86 0.43
CA LYS A 74 20.20 -9.01 0.88
C LYS A 74 20.91 -10.08 0.09
N ILE A 75 20.23 -11.19 -0.21
CA ILE A 75 20.75 -12.25 -1.06
C ILE A 75 21.01 -11.70 -2.47
N ALA A 76 20.04 -11.01 -3.06
CA ALA A 76 20.17 -10.36 -4.35
C ALA A 76 21.37 -9.38 -4.40
N LYS A 77 21.52 -8.56 -3.37
CA LYS A 77 22.67 -7.64 -3.25
C LYS A 77 24.01 -8.39 -3.17
N LYS A 78 24.08 -9.47 -2.38
CA LYS A 78 25.30 -10.31 -2.24
C LYS A 78 25.70 -10.90 -3.57
N PHE A 79 24.76 -11.44 -4.34
CA PHE A 79 25.00 -12.06 -5.62
C PHE A 79 24.94 -11.10 -6.81
N LYS A 80 24.84 -9.78 -6.58
CA LYS A 80 24.73 -8.74 -7.61
C LYS A 80 23.64 -9.05 -8.65
N SER A 81 22.49 -9.50 -8.17
CA SER A 81 21.34 -9.95 -8.97
C SER A 81 20.06 -9.21 -8.59
N SER A 82 18.97 -9.47 -9.33
CA SER A 82 17.65 -8.95 -8.95
C SER A 82 16.92 -9.87 -7.97
N GLU A 83 16.00 -9.33 -7.19
CA GLU A 83 15.18 -10.11 -6.26
C GLU A 83 14.29 -11.13 -7.01
N GLU A 84 13.82 -10.75 -8.21
CA GLU A 84 13.06 -11.66 -9.09
C GLU A 84 13.87 -12.87 -9.50
N THR A 85 15.17 -12.67 -9.83
CA THR A 85 16.06 -13.77 -10.20
C THR A 85 16.28 -14.71 -9.03
N ILE A 86 16.58 -14.19 -7.84
CA ILE A 86 16.74 -15.00 -6.62
C ILE A 86 15.44 -15.74 -6.29
N SER A 87 14.29 -15.05 -6.39
CA SER A 87 12.97 -15.66 -6.16
C SER A 87 12.68 -16.80 -7.15
N LYS A 88 13.11 -16.66 -8.41
CA LYS A 88 12.96 -17.69 -9.43
C LYS A 88 13.82 -18.90 -9.10
N VAL A 89 15.09 -18.70 -8.76
CA VAL A 89 16.02 -19.75 -8.35
C VAL A 89 15.46 -20.55 -7.17
N LEU A 90 14.96 -19.86 -6.13
CA LEU A 90 14.34 -20.51 -4.97
C LEU A 90 13.10 -21.34 -5.35
N LYS A 91 12.24 -20.83 -6.23
CA LYS A 91 11.06 -21.57 -6.72
C LYS A 91 11.45 -22.81 -7.53
N GLU A 92 12.49 -22.73 -8.37
CA GLU A 92 13.01 -23.87 -9.13
C GLU A 92 13.57 -24.98 -8.22
N GLN A 93 13.98 -24.63 -7.00
CA GLN A 93 14.38 -25.56 -5.94
C GLN A 93 13.19 -26.03 -5.06
N GLY A 94 11.95 -25.77 -5.47
CA GLY A 94 10.75 -26.16 -4.71
C GLY A 94 10.43 -25.32 -3.48
N VAL A 95 11.17 -24.21 -3.26
CA VAL A 95 10.95 -23.34 -2.12
C VAL A 95 9.84 -22.36 -2.41
N THR A 96 8.80 -22.37 -1.56
CA THR A 96 7.76 -21.34 -1.60
C THR A 96 8.31 -20.04 -1.06
N VAL A 97 8.63 -19.11 -1.96
CA VAL A 97 9.07 -17.77 -1.58
C VAL A 97 7.89 -17.01 -0.99
N LYS A 98 7.86 -16.90 0.34
CA LYS A 98 6.92 -16.01 1.02
C LYS A 98 7.41 -14.59 0.83
N LYS A 99 6.60 -13.74 0.20
CA LYS A 99 6.85 -12.31 0.17
C LYS A 99 6.73 -11.81 1.61
N LYS A 100 7.86 -11.52 2.27
CA LYS A 100 7.82 -10.97 3.62
C LYS A 100 7.21 -9.58 3.51
N LEU A 101 6.02 -9.42 4.05
CA LEU A 101 5.43 -8.11 4.21
C LEU A 101 6.31 -7.31 5.17
N ILE A 102 6.45 -6.03 4.88
CA ILE A 102 7.26 -5.10 5.67
C ILE A 102 6.43 -4.41 6.76
N PHE A 103 5.19 -4.84 6.95
CA PHE A 103 4.24 -4.33 7.93
C PHE A 103 3.42 -5.49 8.50
N ASP A 104 2.76 -5.26 9.63
CA ASP A 104 1.88 -6.24 10.26
C ASP A 104 0.52 -6.30 9.54
N GLU A 105 0.29 -7.35 8.75
CA GLU A 105 -0.98 -7.57 8.05
C GLU A 105 -2.09 -8.11 8.96
N HIS A 106 -1.74 -8.56 10.17
CA HIS A 106 -2.65 -9.15 11.17
C HIS A 106 -3.15 -8.15 12.20
N ILE A 107 -2.71 -6.90 12.13
CA ILE A 107 -2.99 -5.88 13.16
C ILE A 107 -4.48 -5.65 13.40
N PHE A 108 -5.32 -5.85 12.39
CA PHE A 108 -6.78 -5.73 12.47
C PHE A 108 -7.52 -7.08 12.61
N ASP A 109 -6.82 -8.18 12.92
CA ASP A 109 -7.49 -9.47 13.17
C ASP A 109 -8.38 -9.45 14.42
N SER A 110 -8.08 -8.54 15.35
CA SER A 110 -8.94 -8.22 16.51
C SER A 110 -8.86 -6.72 16.81
N ILE A 111 -9.99 -6.11 17.17
CA ILE A 111 -10.05 -4.73 17.63
C ILE A 111 -10.11 -4.73 19.16
N ASP A 112 -8.94 -4.84 19.77
CA ASP A 112 -8.76 -5.08 21.21
C ASP A 112 -7.96 -3.98 21.92
N THR A 113 -7.51 -2.96 21.21
CA THR A 113 -6.84 -1.78 21.76
C THR A 113 -7.46 -0.50 21.24
N GLU A 114 -7.29 0.59 22.00
CA GLU A 114 -7.71 1.95 21.63
C GLU A 114 -7.09 2.38 20.31
N GLU A 115 -5.82 2.07 20.10
CA GLU A 115 -5.09 2.46 18.90
C GLU A 115 -5.60 1.73 17.65
N LYS A 116 -5.90 0.42 17.76
CA LYS A 116 -6.52 -0.33 16.66
C LYS A 116 -7.92 0.19 16.32
N ALA A 117 -8.72 0.49 17.31
CA ALA A 117 -10.05 1.08 17.12
C ALA A 117 -9.96 2.45 16.45
N TYR A 118 -9.03 3.29 16.90
CA TYR A 118 -8.77 4.61 16.33
C TYR A 118 -8.37 4.53 14.84
N TRP A 119 -7.35 3.72 14.51
CA TRP A 119 -6.90 3.59 13.12
C TRP A 119 -7.93 2.92 12.22
N LEU A 120 -8.75 2.01 12.76
CA LEU A 120 -9.88 1.47 12.03
C LEU A 120 -10.87 2.58 11.65
N GLY A 121 -11.22 3.47 12.59
CA GLY A 121 -12.08 4.62 12.34
C GLY A 121 -11.50 5.58 11.30
N PHE A 122 -10.21 5.86 11.38
CA PHE A 122 -9.51 6.69 10.40
C PHE A 122 -9.49 6.07 8.99
N ILE A 123 -9.28 4.74 8.88
CA ILE A 123 -9.40 4.02 7.61
C ILE A 123 -10.83 4.08 7.09
N TRP A 124 -11.81 4.05 8.00
CA TRP A 124 -13.22 4.18 7.62
C TRP A 124 -13.51 5.54 6.98
N ALA A 125 -12.93 6.62 7.48
CA ALA A 125 -13.05 7.96 6.93
C ALA A 125 -12.19 8.13 5.66
N ASP A 126 -10.88 8.18 5.78
CA ASP A 126 -9.92 8.57 4.72
C ASP A 126 -9.30 7.39 3.97
N GLY A 127 -9.48 6.16 4.45
CA GLY A 127 -8.97 4.96 3.78
C GLY A 127 -9.79 4.58 2.56
N CYS A 128 -9.16 3.84 1.65
CA CYS A 128 -9.79 3.24 0.49
C CYS A 128 -9.40 1.76 0.40
N VAL A 129 -10.42 0.90 0.42
CA VAL A 129 -10.23 -0.54 0.22
C VAL A 129 -10.40 -0.82 -1.26
N VAL A 130 -9.28 -1.01 -1.97
CA VAL A 130 -9.25 -1.14 -3.42
C VAL A 130 -9.32 -2.61 -3.83
N ASN A 131 -10.27 -2.92 -4.69
CA ASN A 131 -10.37 -4.21 -5.36
C ASN A 131 -10.14 -4.01 -6.86
N SER A 132 -8.92 -4.23 -7.33
CA SER A 132 -8.60 -4.22 -8.76
C SER A 132 -8.63 -5.63 -9.37
N TYR A 133 -9.56 -6.45 -8.91
CA TYR A 133 -9.68 -7.85 -9.34
C TYR A 133 -9.91 -8.00 -10.85
N VAL A 134 -10.57 -7.01 -11.48
CA VAL A 134 -10.87 -7.01 -12.92
C VAL A 134 -9.59 -6.75 -13.74
N GLU A 135 -8.72 -5.85 -13.30
CA GLU A 135 -7.56 -5.43 -14.10
C GLU A 135 -6.23 -6.05 -13.65
N ARG A 136 -5.97 -6.21 -12.36
CA ARG A 136 -4.65 -6.58 -11.82
C ARG A 136 -4.62 -7.70 -10.80
N LYS A 137 -5.75 -8.30 -10.44
CA LYS A 137 -5.88 -9.32 -9.37
C LYS A 137 -5.20 -8.90 -8.06
N SER A 138 -5.20 -7.61 -7.74
CA SER A 138 -4.56 -7.08 -6.54
C SER A 138 -5.59 -6.49 -5.58
N CYS A 139 -5.42 -6.79 -4.30
CA CYS A 139 -6.16 -6.20 -3.20
C CYS A 139 -5.21 -5.26 -2.46
N SER A 140 -5.63 -4.04 -2.21
CA SER A 140 -4.84 -3.09 -1.42
C SER A 140 -5.72 -2.21 -0.55
N VAL A 141 -5.12 -1.72 0.52
CA VAL A 141 -5.68 -0.68 1.38
C VAL A 141 -4.82 0.57 1.16
N GLU A 142 -5.45 1.68 0.88
CA GLU A 142 -4.76 2.95 0.63
C GLU A 142 -5.28 3.99 1.61
N ILE A 143 -4.37 4.81 2.13
CA ILE A 143 -4.70 6.03 2.88
C ILE A 143 -3.99 7.17 2.17
N GLY A 144 -4.75 8.20 1.78
CA GLY A 144 -4.23 9.36 1.08
C GLY A 144 -4.78 10.64 1.69
N ILE A 145 -3.90 11.48 2.24
CA ILE A 145 -4.25 12.70 2.95
C ILE A 145 -3.46 13.91 2.43
N SER A 146 -3.82 15.10 2.88
CA SER A 146 -3.07 16.32 2.59
C SER A 146 -1.62 16.21 3.11
N ILE A 147 -0.67 16.80 2.39
CA ILE A 147 0.73 16.90 2.87
C ILE A 147 0.86 17.62 4.21
N LYS A 148 -0.11 18.45 4.57
CA LYS A 148 -0.13 19.15 5.86
C LYS A 148 -0.25 18.18 7.03
N ASP A 149 -0.87 17.03 6.79
CA ASP A 149 -1.13 15.98 7.77
C ASP A 149 -0.12 14.82 7.66
N PHE A 150 1.03 15.08 7.02
CA PHE A 150 2.09 14.08 6.79
C PHE A 150 2.50 13.34 8.07
N ASN A 151 2.65 14.06 9.18
CA ASN A 151 3.02 13.47 10.48
C ASN A 151 1.96 12.48 10.99
N HIS A 152 0.70 12.67 10.63
CA HIS A 152 -0.36 11.73 10.99
C HIS A 152 -0.20 10.41 10.25
N LEU A 153 0.15 10.47 8.96
CA LEU A 153 0.44 9.28 8.16
C LEU A 153 1.72 8.55 8.63
N GLU A 154 2.72 9.29 9.15
CA GLU A 154 3.89 8.68 9.79
C GLU A 154 3.52 7.87 11.03
N LYS A 155 2.61 8.37 11.88
CA LYS A 155 2.10 7.64 13.05
C LYS A 155 1.37 6.35 12.63
N PHE A 156 0.58 6.41 11.56
CA PHE A 156 -0.02 5.21 11.00
C PHE A 156 1.03 4.19 10.55
N CYS A 157 2.08 4.64 9.87
CA CYS A 157 3.19 3.76 9.48
C CYS A 157 3.89 3.12 10.69
N GLU A 158 4.12 3.88 11.75
CA GLU A 158 4.67 3.37 13.01
C GLU A 158 3.76 2.31 13.63
N PHE A 159 2.47 2.57 13.70
CA PHE A 159 1.46 1.67 14.23
C PHE A 159 1.45 0.31 13.52
N ILE A 160 1.52 0.27 12.19
CA ILE A 160 1.50 -0.99 11.42
C ILE A 160 2.90 -1.58 11.18
N GLY A 161 3.96 -0.94 11.68
CA GLY A 161 5.34 -1.37 11.44
C GLY A 161 5.85 -1.13 10.01
N LEU A 162 5.24 -0.20 9.25
CA LEU A 162 5.64 0.15 7.90
C LEU A 162 6.77 1.19 7.92
N PRO A 163 7.90 0.99 7.19
CA PRO A 163 8.93 2.01 7.05
C PRO A 163 8.38 3.31 6.44
N LYS A 164 8.77 4.46 7.01
CA LYS A 164 8.27 5.79 6.60
C LYS A 164 8.65 6.18 5.17
N ASP A 165 9.71 5.60 4.63
CA ASP A 165 10.12 5.77 3.22
C ASP A 165 9.10 5.19 2.22
N ARG A 166 8.08 4.49 2.71
CA ARG A 166 6.95 4.00 1.92
C ARG A 166 5.80 5.01 1.78
N ILE A 167 5.91 6.17 2.40
CA ILE A 167 4.98 7.27 2.17
C ILE A 167 5.34 7.95 0.85
N HIS A 168 4.40 7.93 -0.10
CA HIS A 168 4.57 8.53 -1.41
C HIS A 168 3.94 9.92 -1.46
N ILE A 169 4.74 10.93 -1.78
CA ILE A 169 4.24 12.29 -2.01
C ILE A 169 3.84 12.44 -3.48
N ARG A 170 2.66 12.98 -3.73
CA ARG A 170 2.13 13.21 -5.07
C ARG A 170 1.62 14.64 -5.21
N LYS A 171 1.79 15.20 -6.39
CA LYS A 171 1.10 16.41 -6.78
C LYS A 171 -0.32 16.05 -7.20
N THR A 172 -1.32 16.66 -6.57
CA THR A 172 -2.72 16.50 -6.97
C THR A 172 -2.94 17.17 -8.33
N LYS A 173 -3.92 16.68 -9.08
CA LYS A 173 -4.32 17.35 -10.33
C LYS A 173 -5.14 18.59 -10.00
N GLU A 174 -5.10 19.55 -10.89
CA GLU A 174 -6.03 20.66 -10.92
C GLU A 174 -7.46 20.13 -11.03
N THR A 175 -8.34 20.56 -10.16
CA THR A 175 -9.75 20.12 -10.13
C THR A 175 -10.68 21.32 -9.97
N THR A 176 -11.90 21.20 -10.46
CA THR A 176 -12.93 22.21 -10.26
C THR A 176 -13.89 21.72 -9.18
N VAL A 177 -14.02 22.49 -8.10
CA VAL A 177 -14.95 22.22 -7.00
C VAL A 177 -15.95 23.36 -6.93
N ASN A 178 -17.23 23.05 -7.05
CA ASN A 178 -18.34 24.05 -7.07
C ASN A 178 -18.09 25.21 -8.06
N GLY A 179 -17.61 24.89 -9.26
CA GLY A 179 -17.31 25.88 -10.32
C GLY A 179 -16.04 26.72 -10.08
N LYS A 180 -15.32 26.52 -8.98
CA LYS A 180 -14.05 27.18 -8.70
C LYS A 180 -12.89 26.26 -8.98
N LEU A 181 -11.90 26.78 -9.69
CA LEU A 181 -10.65 26.09 -9.95
C LEU A 181 -9.85 25.97 -8.64
N VAL A 182 -9.52 24.74 -8.26
CA VAL A 182 -8.66 24.44 -7.10
C VAL A 182 -7.29 24.11 -7.64
N ASN A 183 -6.31 24.90 -7.23
CA ASN A 183 -4.92 24.71 -7.61
C ASN A 183 -4.37 23.37 -7.12
N PRO A 184 -3.46 22.74 -7.89
CA PRO A 184 -2.81 21.51 -7.47
C PRO A 184 -2.06 21.69 -6.16
N GLY A 185 -2.37 20.83 -5.19
CA GLY A 185 -1.64 20.74 -3.91
C GLY A 185 -0.69 19.55 -3.89
N LEU A 186 -0.12 19.30 -2.73
CA LEU A 186 0.61 18.07 -2.45
C LEU A 186 -0.25 17.17 -1.55
N SER A 187 -0.24 15.89 -1.83
CA SER A 187 -0.82 14.84 -0.99
C SER A 187 0.23 13.80 -0.66
N CYS A 188 0.09 13.15 0.48
CA CYS A 188 0.89 11.99 0.86
C CYS A 188 -0.02 10.76 0.94
N ARG A 189 0.55 9.61 0.60
CA ARG A 189 -0.21 8.37 0.50
C ARG A 189 0.64 7.16 0.88
N VAL A 190 0.03 6.19 1.56
CA VAL A 190 0.53 4.83 1.70
C VAL A 190 -0.39 3.84 1.00
N GLN A 191 0.19 2.76 0.51
CA GLN A 191 -0.54 1.65 -0.10
C GLN A 191 -0.04 0.33 0.49
N LEU A 192 -0.94 -0.42 1.09
CA LEU A 192 -0.70 -1.70 1.73
C LEU A 192 -1.25 -2.82 0.86
N SER A 193 -0.36 -3.60 0.25
CA SER A 193 -0.75 -4.72 -0.61
C SER A 193 -0.75 -6.02 0.21
N SER A 194 -1.87 -6.32 0.87
CA SER A 194 -2.12 -7.57 1.58
C SER A 194 -3.54 -8.03 1.35
N LYS A 195 -3.68 -9.26 0.86
CA LYS A 195 -4.99 -9.90 0.72
C LYS A 195 -5.60 -10.20 2.10
N HIS A 196 -4.76 -10.54 3.10
CA HIS A 196 -5.22 -10.82 4.46
C HIS A 196 -5.85 -9.58 5.06
N MET A 197 -5.11 -8.46 5.17
CA MET A 197 -5.61 -7.20 5.72
C MET A 197 -6.84 -6.69 4.95
N TRP A 198 -6.83 -6.79 3.62
CA TRP A 198 -7.98 -6.42 2.79
C TRP A 198 -9.22 -7.23 3.17
N ASN A 199 -9.11 -8.58 3.28
CA ASN A 199 -10.22 -9.45 3.69
C ASN A 199 -10.71 -9.10 5.10
N GLN A 200 -9.81 -8.83 6.03
CA GLN A 200 -10.17 -8.46 7.41
C GLN A 200 -10.96 -7.16 7.45
N LEU A 201 -10.50 -6.13 6.75
CA LEU A 201 -11.25 -4.86 6.71
C LEU A 201 -12.64 -5.02 6.07
N ILE A 202 -12.77 -5.86 5.02
CA ILE A 202 -14.07 -6.20 4.45
C ILE A 202 -14.96 -6.93 5.48
N ASN A 203 -14.42 -7.91 6.19
CA ASN A 203 -15.15 -8.65 7.22
C ASN A 203 -15.59 -7.75 8.38
N LEU A 204 -14.80 -6.74 8.73
CA LEU A 204 -15.16 -5.72 9.72
C LEU A 204 -16.25 -4.77 9.21
N GLY A 205 -16.54 -4.74 7.89
CA GLY A 205 -17.57 -3.92 7.26
C GLY A 205 -17.04 -2.76 6.42
N CYS A 206 -15.72 -2.58 6.31
CA CYS A 206 -15.14 -1.54 5.46
C CYS A 206 -15.23 -1.96 3.99
N CYS A 207 -16.11 -1.34 3.22
CA CYS A 207 -16.41 -1.76 1.85
C CYS A 207 -15.70 -0.89 0.78
N PRO A 208 -15.45 -1.45 -0.42
CA PRO A 208 -15.06 -0.64 -1.58
C PRO A 208 -16.17 0.34 -1.96
N ASN A 209 -15.78 1.49 -2.51
CA ASN A 209 -16.73 2.55 -2.90
C ASN A 209 -17.63 3.02 -1.73
N LYS A 210 -17.05 3.15 -0.55
CA LYS A 210 -17.72 3.45 0.71
C LYS A 210 -18.64 4.68 0.65
N THR A 211 -18.33 5.69 -0.16
CA THR A 211 -19.16 6.90 -0.32
C THR A 211 -20.64 6.58 -0.56
N TYR A 212 -20.95 5.47 -1.22
CA TYR A 212 -22.31 5.04 -1.50
C TYR A 212 -22.82 3.89 -0.61
N ASN A 213 -21.89 3.12 -0.04
CA ASN A 213 -22.18 1.86 0.64
C ASN A 213 -21.64 1.83 2.08
N GLU A 214 -21.27 2.97 2.63
CA GLU A 214 -20.73 3.04 3.99
C GLU A 214 -21.80 2.65 5.01
N ILE A 215 -21.49 1.65 5.81
CA ILE A 215 -22.32 1.18 6.90
C ILE A 215 -21.57 1.35 8.22
N PHE A 216 -22.28 1.59 9.30
CA PHE A 216 -21.67 1.61 10.62
C PHE A 216 -21.23 0.20 11.01
N PRO A 217 -20.02 0.02 11.59
CA PRO A 217 -19.54 -1.31 11.95
C PRO A 217 -20.41 -1.96 13.02
N CYS A 218 -20.51 -3.30 13.00
CA CYS A 218 -21.15 -4.02 14.08
C CYS A 218 -20.38 -3.78 15.39
N LEU A 219 -21.08 -3.54 16.48
CA LEU A 219 -20.42 -3.27 17.77
C LEU A 219 -19.66 -4.48 18.32
N ASP A 220 -20.02 -5.68 17.90
CA ASP A 220 -19.39 -6.93 18.33
C ASP A 220 -17.95 -7.09 17.82
N ILE A 221 -17.51 -6.27 16.88
CA ILE A 221 -16.09 -6.29 16.41
C ILE A 221 -15.14 -5.73 17.48
N PHE A 222 -15.63 -4.92 18.40
CA PHE A 222 -14.85 -4.30 19.46
C PHE A 222 -14.82 -5.22 20.69
N LYS A 223 -13.62 -5.54 21.16
CA LYS A 223 -13.44 -6.44 22.31
C LYS A 223 -14.08 -5.93 23.59
N THR A 224 -14.11 -4.60 23.75
CA THR A 224 -14.82 -3.92 24.85
C THR A 224 -15.65 -2.76 24.29
N PRO A 225 -16.80 -2.44 24.92
CA PRO A 225 -17.67 -1.36 24.44
C PRO A 225 -17.00 0.02 24.35
N ASP A 226 -16.04 0.29 25.22
CA ASP A 226 -15.36 1.59 25.27
C ASP A 226 -14.52 1.87 24.01
N LEU A 227 -14.08 0.84 23.30
CA LEU A 227 -13.29 0.98 22.09
C LEU A 227 -14.03 1.69 20.96
N ILE A 228 -15.36 1.73 20.99
CA ILE A 228 -16.17 2.44 20.01
C ILE A 228 -15.88 3.95 20.00
N HIS A 229 -15.56 4.54 21.17
CA HIS A 229 -15.24 5.97 21.25
C HIS A 229 -13.94 6.29 20.49
N HIS A 230 -12.98 5.38 20.51
CA HIS A 230 -11.73 5.54 19.78
C HIS A 230 -11.95 5.38 18.27
N PHE A 231 -12.85 4.48 17.84
CA PHE A 231 -13.28 4.39 16.44
C PHE A 231 -13.94 5.70 15.98
N ILE A 232 -14.88 6.24 16.77
CA ILE A 232 -15.54 7.51 16.45
C ILE A 232 -14.52 8.65 16.38
N ARG A 233 -13.53 8.68 17.29
CA ARG A 233 -12.45 9.67 17.26
C ARG A 233 -11.63 9.57 15.98
N GLY A 234 -11.23 8.36 15.57
CA GLY A 234 -10.48 8.16 14.33
C GLY A 234 -11.30 8.56 13.10
N PHE A 235 -12.59 8.23 13.07
CA PHE A 235 -13.50 8.67 12.00
C PHE A 235 -13.66 10.20 11.97
N PHE A 236 -13.75 10.83 13.14
CA PHE A 236 -13.84 12.28 13.25
C PHE A 236 -12.57 12.99 12.76
N ASP A 237 -11.37 12.42 13.02
CA ASP A 237 -10.11 12.99 12.56
C ASP A 237 -9.99 12.97 11.02
N GLY A 238 -10.69 12.04 10.33
CA GLY A 238 -10.77 12.01 8.88
C GLY A 238 -11.89 12.90 8.31
N ASP A 239 -13.13 12.62 8.67
CA ASP A 239 -14.33 13.22 8.08
C ASP A 239 -15.01 14.28 8.97
N GLY A 240 -14.43 14.60 10.12
CA GLY A 240 -14.90 15.64 11.02
C GLY A 240 -14.23 16.99 10.78
N TRP A 241 -14.81 18.01 11.36
CA TRP A 241 -14.28 19.37 11.30
C TRP A 241 -14.70 20.21 12.49
N VAL A 242 -13.86 21.20 12.81
CA VAL A 242 -14.10 22.19 13.86
C VAL A 242 -13.75 23.57 13.31
N TYR A 243 -14.61 24.55 13.53
CA TYR A 243 -14.31 25.94 13.23
C TYR A 243 -15.03 26.91 14.17
N ILE A 244 -14.59 28.15 14.19
CA ILE A 244 -15.26 29.25 14.89
C ILE A 244 -16.05 30.04 13.85
N ASP A 245 -17.36 30.21 14.09
CA ASP A 245 -18.21 30.98 13.19
C ASP A 245 -18.04 32.50 13.35
N CYS A 246 -18.73 33.28 12.52
CA CYS A 246 -18.65 34.74 12.55
C CYS A 246 -19.25 35.38 13.84
N GLN A 247 -19.99 34.61 14.64
CA GLN A 247 -20.53 35.00 15.93
C GLN A 247 -19.66 34.51 17.10
N ASN A 248 -18.45 34.00 16.81
CA ASN A 248 -17.50 33.46 17.78
C ASN A 248 -18.01 32.19 18.49
N HIS A 249 -18.87 31.40 17.85
CA HIS A 249 -19.28 30.11 18.35
C HIS A 249 -18.38 29.01 17.81
N LEU A 250 -17.96 28.09 18.70
CA LEU A 250 -17.28 26.86 18.28
C LEU A 250 -18.31 25.94 17.64
N ILE A 251 -18.07 25.58 16.39
CA ILE A 251 -18.94 24.70 15.61
C ILE A 251 -18.13 23.44 15.29
N THR A 252 -18.77 22.30 15.51
CA THR A 252 -18.20 20.98 15.23
C THR A 252 -19.17 20.21 14.33
N GLY A 253 -18.66 19.38 13.45
CA GLY A 253 -19.49 18.52 12.64
C GLY A 253 -18.73 17.31 12.09
N ILE A 254 -19.50 16.35 11.61
CA ILE A 254 -19.02 15.13 10.98
C ILE A 254 -19.79 14.94 9.67
N CYS A 255 -19.06 14.67 8.58
CA CYS A 255 -19.65 14.26 7.30
C CYS A 255 -19.66 12.72 7.22
N GLY A 256 -20.64 12.17 6.52
CA GLY A 256 -20.72 10.75 6.26
C GLY A 256 -21.99 10.36 5.52
N GLN A 257 -22.11 9.09 5.19
CA GLN A 257 -23.32 8.54 4.61
C GLN A 257 -24.47 8.60 5.63
N GLU A 258 -25.69 8.85 5.16
CA GLU A 258 -26.85 9.10 6.04
C GLU A 258 -27.08 7.99 7.07
N GLN A 259 -27.09 6.72 6.62
CA GLN A 259 -27.35 5.59 7.51
C GLN A 259 -26.19 5.40 8.52
N PHE A 260 -24.95 5.61 8.12
CA PHE A 260 -23.79 5.59 9.01
C PHE A 260 -23.93 6.62 10.13
N LEU A 261 -24.28 7.86 9.78
CA LEU A 261 -24.46 8.95 10.75
C LEU A 261 -25.66 8.75 11.67
N ILE A 262 -26.72 8.07 11.21
CA ILE A 262 -27.84 7.70 12.07
C ILE A 262 -27.38 6.76 13.18
N GLU A 263 -26.60 5.74 12.86
CA GLU A 263 -26.08 4.79 13.86
C GLU A 263 -25.03 5.46 14.77
N LEU A 264 -24.09 6.22 14.20
CA LEU A 264 -23.11 6.98 14.98
C LEU A 264 -23.80 7.90 16.00
N ARG A 265 -24.85 8.62 15.59
CA ARG A 265 -25.58 9.54 16.46
C ARG A 265 -26.15 8.88 17.71
N LYS A 266 -26.59 7.62 17.62
CA LYS A 266 -27.11 6.86 18.78
C LYS A 266 -26.05 6.63 19.86
N LEU A 267 -24.77 6.64 19.50
CA LEU A 267 -23.63 6.43 20.39
C LEU A 267 -23.03 7.72 20.95
N LEU A 268 -23.49 8.86 20.44
CA LEU A 268 -23.06 10.15 20.97
C LEU A 268 -23.68 10.40 22.37
N PRO A 269 -23.10 11.30 23.17
CA PRO A 269 -23.73 11.75 24.42
C PRO A 269 -25.20 12.16 24.22
N VAL A 270 -26.07 11.84 25.17
CA VAL A 270 -27.52 11.97 25.06
C VAL A 270 -27.96 13.36 24.53
N LYS A 271 -27.27 14.42 24.96
CA LYS A 271 -27.54 15.79 24.48
C LYS A 271 -27.34 15.98 22.98
N LEU A 272 -26.49 15.14 22.35
CA LEU A 272 -26.18 15.20 20.92
C LEU A 272 -27.03 14.23 20.09
N GLN A 273 -27.74 13.29 20.69
CA GLN A 273 -28.53 12.29 19.97
C GLN A 273 -29.73 12.85 19.19
N ASN A 274 -30.22 14.03 19.58
CA ASN A 274 -31.35 14.69 18.93
C ASN A 274 -30.96 15.73 17.87
N ILE A 275 -29.67 15.77 17.48
CA ILE A 275 -29.19 16.69 16.44
C ILE A 275 -29.68 16.24 15.07
N SER A 276 -30.17 17.21 14.28
CA SER A 276 -30.63 16.96 12.93
C SER A 276 -29.50 16.65 11.98
N LEU A 277 -29.76 15.76 11.00
CA LEU A 277 -28.91 15.52 9.85
C LEU A 277 -29.18 16.56 8.77
N TYR A 278 -28.16 17.26 8.32
CA TYR A 278 -28.28 18.28 7.28
C TYR A 278 -27.84 17.70 5.94
N LYS A 279 -28.64 17.93 4.90
CA LYS A 279 -28.28 17.54 3.53
C LYS A 279 -27.22 18.48 2.98
N ILE A 280 -26.20 17.92 2.35
CA ILE A 280 -25.22 18.70 1.59
C ILE A 280 -25.78 18.94 0.18
N PRO A 281 -25.78 20.18 -0.32
CA PRO A 281 -26.17 20.47 -1.70
C PRO A 281 -25.40 19.61 -2.70
N ASN A 282 -26.06 19.16 -3.74
CA ASN A 282 -25.48 18.34 -4.82
C ASN A 282 -24.98 16.94 -4.43
N THR A 283 -25.40 16.43 -3.25
CA THR A 283 -25.17 15.03 -2.87
C THR A 283 -26.49 14.38 -2.45
N GLU A 284 -26.69 13.13 -2.85
CA GLU A 284 -27.93 12.41 -2.50
C GLU A 284 -27.78 11.66 -1.17
N VAL A 285 -26.59 11.11 -0.90
CA VAL A 285 -26.35 10.18 0.20
C VAL A 285 -25.56 10.78 1.37
N ILE A 286 -24.79 11.83 1.15
CA ILE A 286 -23.95 12.43 2.19
C ILE A 286 -24.75 13.44 3.02
N ARG A 287 -24.58 13.36 4.33
CA ARG A 287 -25.19 14.24 5.34
C ARG A 287 -24.11 14.79 6.26
N VAL A 288 -24.52 15.74 7.08
CA VAL A 288 -23.71 16.35 8.13
C VAL A 288 -24.45 16.28 9.44
N LEU A 289 -23.81 15.77 10.48
CA LEU A 289 -24.15 16.07 11.86
C LEU A 289 -23.39 17.31 12.27
N LYS A 290 -24.10 18.36 12.76
CA LYS A 290 -23.50 19.63 13.13
C LYS A 290 -24.08 20.13 14.45
N TRP A 291 -23.21 20.60 15.33
CA TRP A 291 -23.60 21.19 16.61
C TRP A 291 -22.67 22.34 17.02
N ALA A 292 -23.14 23.20 17.93
CA ALA A 292 -22.45 24.45 18.28
C ALA A 292 -22.17 24.57 19.79
N VAL A 293 -21.17 25.32 20.14
CA VAL A 293 -20.77 25.83 21.48
C VAL A 293 -20.71 24.74 22.56
N ASP A 294 -21.69 24.71 23.46
CA ASP A 294 -21.65 23.80 24.62
C ASP A 294 -21.67 22.32 24.23
N ASN A 295 -22.39 22.01 23.16
CA ASN A 295 -22.45 20.66 22.61
C ASN A 295 -21.11 20.24 21.99
N SER A 296 -20.38 21.15 21.33
CA SER A 296 -19.06 20.89 20.81
C SER A 296 -18.05 20.54 21.92
N LYS A 297 -18.10 21.24 23.04
CA LYS A 297 -17.29 20.96 24.23
C LYS A 297 -17.56 19.58 24.81
N ILE A 298 -18.83 19.14 24.81
CA ILE A 298 -19.20 17.79 25.28
C ILE A 298 -18.59 16.71 24.42
N PHE A 299 -18.50 16.93 23.12
CA PHE A 299 -17.92 15.93 22.19
C PHE A 299 -16.39 15.89 22.25
N LEU A 300 -15.74 17.04 22.46
CA LEU A 300 -14.29 17.16 22.45
C LEU A 300 -13.61 16.80 23.79
N ASN A 301 -14.37 16.66 24.87
CA ASN A 301 -13.92 16.16 26.16
C ASN A 301 -14.13 14.65 26.27
#